data_b6140e9ac810af0b0ae6d1c189511e39
#
_entry.id   b6140e9ac810af0b0ae6d1c189511e39
#
_cell.length_a   1.000
_cell.length_b   1.000
_cell.length_c   1.000
_cell.angle_alpha   90.00
_cell.angle_beta   90.00
_cell.angle_gamma   90.00
#
_symmetry.space_group_name_H-M   'P 1'
#
loop_
_entity.id
_entity.type
_entity.pdbx_description
1 polymer ?
#
loop_
_entity_poly.entity_id
_entity_poly.type
_entity_poly.pdbx_seq_one_letter_code
_entity_poly.pdbx_strand_id
1 'polypeptide(L)'
;PKGGTPLHVIDANRVAYLDYTGSGNETARHAGGPMTLMVMSMSRSDAAVVRLYGTATVTPVEDSPLRELMLSEPAPDIALPQLQVIDVRIDGTQTSCGYGVPVYDFVAQRTVSERGRCYKEVLA
;
A
#
# COMPACT_ATOMS: atom_id res chain seq x y z
N PRO A 1 -4.59 4.48 3.49
CA PRO A 1 -3.19 4.64 3.12
C PRO A 1 -2.35 3.44 3.54
N LYS A 2 -1.34 3.12 2.75
CA LYS A 2 -0.43 1.99 2.96
C LYS A 2 1.00 2.51 3.13
N GLY A 3 1.23 3.22 4.20
CA GLY A 3 2.58 3.64 4.58
C GLY A 3 3.37 2.46 5.14
N GLY A 4 4.65 2.38 4.82
CA GLY A 4 5.53 1.33 5.32
C GLY A 4 5.43 -0.03 4.65
N THR A 5 4.48 -0.23 3.73
CA THR A 5 4.38 -1.47 2.96
C THR A 5 5.04 -1.25 1.60
N PRO A 6 6.07 -2.02 1.24
CA PRO A 6 6.70 -1.89 -0.07
C PRO A 6 5.70 -2.19 -1.20
N LEU A 7 5.74 -1.40 -2.26
CA LEU A 7 5.06 -1.70 -3.51
C LEU A 7 6.07 -2.35 -4.45
N HIS A 8 5.83 -3.60 -4.81
CA HIS A 8 6.71 -4.34 -5.71
C HIS A 8 6.25 -4.18 -7.15
N VAL A 9 7.16 -3.77 -8.02
CA VAL A 9 6.93 -3.76 -9.46
C VAL A 9 7.29 -5.14 -10.00
N ILE A 10 6.27 -5.89 -10.43
CA ILE A 10 6.45 -7.27 -10.93
C ILE A 10 6.86 -7.26 -12.40
N ASP A 11 6.18 -6.47 -13.20
CA ASP A 11 6.49 -6.22 -14.60
C ASP A 11 5.96 -4.85 -15.04
N ALA A 12 6.00 -4.56 -16.33
CA ALA A 12 5.57 -3.27 -16.88
C ALA A 12 4.09 -2.92 -16.61
N ASN A 13 3.26 -3.92 -16.34
CA ASN A 13 1.82 -3.77 -16.17
C ASN A 13 1.28 -4.40 -14.87
N ARG A 14 2.16 -4.68 -13.92
CA ARG A 14 1.76 -5.41 -12.73
C ARG A 14 2.55 -4.94 -11.51
N VAL A 15 1.83 -4.61 -10.46
CA VAL A 15 2.39 -4.29 -9.14
C VAL A 15 1.70 -5.12 -8.06
N ALA A 16 2.38 -5.35 -6.96
CA ALA A 16 1.82 -6.09 -5.85
C ALA A 16 2.34 -5.59 -4.51
N TYR A 17 1.57 -5.78 -3.47
CA TYR A 17 1.98 -5.48 -2.11
C TYR A 17 1.38 -6.46 -1.10
N LEU A 18 2.06 -6.59 0.01
CA LEU A 18 1.64 -7.42 1.14
C LEU A 18 0.67 -6.63 2.01
N ASP A 19 -0.48 -7.22 2.31
CA ASP A 19 -1.49 -6.65 3.20
C ASP A 19 -1.44 -7.33 4.56
N TYR A 20 -1.68 -6.56 5.61
CA TYR A 20 -1.56 -7.00 7.00
C TYR A 20 -2.92 -6.96 7.69
N THR A 21 -3.06 -7.72 8.77
CA THR A 21 -4.25 -7.66 9.61
C THR A 21 -4.40 -6.28 10.26
N GLY A 22 -5.63 -5.86 10.47
CA GLY A 22 -5.95 -4.58 11.08
C GLY A 22 -6.99 -3.80 10.28
N SER A 23 -7.15 -2.53 10.60
CA SER A 23 -7.98 -1.62 9.82
C SER A 23 -7.26 -1.18 8.54
N GLY A 24 -8.00 -0.70 7.55
CA GLY A 24 -7.42 -0.21 6.29
C GLY A 24 -7.16 -1.30 5.25
N ASN A 25 -7.77 -2.46 5.40
CA ASN A 25 -7.68 -3.56 4.45
C ASN A 25 -8.95 -3.73 3.59
N GLU A 26 -9.70 -2.66 3.40
CA GLU A 26 -10.95 -2.66 2.66
C GLU A 26 -10.77 -3.01 1.18
N THR A 27 -9.59 -2.80 0.62
CA THR A 27 -9.27 -3.15 -0.77
C THR A 27 -9.59 -4.60 -1.09
N ALA A 28 -9.39 -5.51 -0.15
CA ALA A 28 -9.71 -6.92 -0.33
C ALA A 28 -11.19 -7.18 -0.63
N ARG A 29 -12.09 -6.33 -0.13
CA ARG A 29 -13.54 -6.43 -0.36
C ARG A 29 -13.93 -5.98 -1.75
N HIS A 30 -13.08 -5.23 -2.42
CA HIS A 30 -13.29 -4.69 -3.76
C HIS A 30 -12.48 -5.44 -4.82
N ALA A 31 -11.85 -6.54 -4.44
CA ALA A 31 -11.09 -7.38 -5.37
C ALA A 31 -11.97 -7.88 -6.51
N GLY A 32 -11.41 -7.88 -7.72
CA GLY A 32 -12.12 -8.23 -8.94
C GLY A 32 -12.82 -7.06 -9.63
N GLY A 33 -12.90 -5.91 -8.98
CA GLY A 33 -13.42 -4.66 -9.56
C GLY A 33 -12.31 -3.68 -9.92
N PRO A 34 -12.68 -2.53 -10.52
CA PRO A 34 -11.72 -1.47 -10.82
C PRO A 34 -11.05 -0.96 -9.54
N MET A 35 -9.75 -0.69 -9.64
CA MET A 35 -8.93 -0.20 -8.55
C MET A 35 -8.00 0.90 -9.03
N THR A 36 -7.78 1.88 -8.19
CA THR A 36 -6.77 2.91 -8.40
C THR A 36 -5.77 2.90 -7.26
N LEU A 37 -4.49 2.79 -7.61
CA LEU A 37 -3.40 3.08 -6.70
C LEU A 37 -2.90 4.50 -6.97
N MET A 38 -2.83 5.32 -5.95
CA MET A 38 -2.25 6.65 -6.04
C MET A 38 -0.98 6.70 -5.19
N VAL A 39 0.10 7.08 -5.82
CA VAL A 39 1.39 7.29 -5.17
C VAL A 39 1.76 8.75 -5.31
N MET A 40 2.13 9.39 -4.21
CA MET A 40 2.58 10.79 -4.23
C MET A 40 3.90 10.94 -3.50
N SER A 41 4.76 11.75 -4.09
CA SER A 41 6.03 12.11 -3.49
C SER A 41 5.87 13.34 -2.61
N MET A 42 6.43 13.29 -1.43
CA MET A 42 6.51 14.42 -0.50
C MET A 42 7.93 15.00 -0.46
N SER A 43 8.83 14.47 -1.29
CA SER A 43 10.21 14.96 -1.35
C SER A 43 10.32 16.24 -2.16
N ARG A 44 11.39 17.00 -1.92
CA ARG A 44 11.66 18.24 -2.63
C ARG A 44 12.06 18.03 -4.08
N SER A 45 12.69 16.90 -4.37
CA SER A 45 13.32 16.62 -5.67
C SER A 45 12.37 16.00 -6.70
N ASP A 46 11.35 15.27 -6.26
CA ASP A 46 10.55 14.42 -7.15
C ASP A 46 9.04 14.69 -6.95
N ALA A 47 8.64 15.91 -7.25
CA ALA A 47 7.25 16.31 -7.11
C ALA A 47 6.37 15.65 -8.17
N ALA A 48 5.69 14.59 -7.81
CA ALA A 48 4.79 13.85 -8.70
C ALA A 48 3.62 13.19 -7.95
N VAL A 49 2.51 13.09 -8.65
CA VAL A 49 1.38 12.22 -8.27
C VAL A 49 1.15 11.25 -9.40
N VAL A 50 1.25 9.96 -9.11
CA VAL A 50 1.06 8.88 -10.08
C VAL A 50 -0.18 8.09 -9.72
N ARG A 51 -1.05 7.86 -10.69
CA ARG A 51 -2.22 6.99 -10.55
C ARG A 51 -2.03 5.76 -11.44
N LEU A 52 -2.25 4.61 -10.85
CA LEU A 52 -2.23 3.32 -11.56
C LEU A 52 -3.66 2.78 -11.53
N TYR A 53 -4.26 2.65 -12.70
CA TYR A 53 -5.63 2.15 -12.85
C TYR A 53 -5.59 0.67 -13.26
N GLY A 54 -6.34 -0.16 -12.58
CA GLY A 54 -6.31 -1.58 -12.88
C GLY A 54 -7.34 -2.41 -12.12
N THR A 55 -7.06 -3.68 -12.05
CA THR A 55 -7.90 -4.67 -11.36
C THR A 55 -7.04 -5.47 -10.39
N ALA A 56 -7.52 -5.63 -9.16
CA ALA A 56 -6.82 -6.36 -8.11
C ALA A 56 -7.30 -7.80 -7.99
N THR A 57 -6.35 -8.70 -7.76
CA THR A 57 -6.58 -10.07 -7.29
C THR A 57 -6.02 -10.18 -5.87
N VAL A 58 -6.79 -10.78 -4.98
CA VAL A 58 -6.42 -10.99 -3.58
C VAL A 58 -6.23 -12.47 -3.32
N THR A 59 -5.07 -12.82 -2.79
CA THR A 59 -4.72 -14.21 -2.49
C THR A 59 -4.09 -14.28 -1.11
N PRO A 60 -4.47 -15.23 -0.23
CA PRO A 60 -3.75 -15.45 1.01
C PRO A 60 -2.25 -15.59 0.73
N VAL A 61 -1.42 -15.05 1.62
CA VAL A 61 0.03 -15.02 1.38
C VAL A 61 0.61 -16.41 1.12
N GLU A 62 0.09 -17.42 1.79
CA GLU A 62 0.54 -18.81 1.70
C GLU A 62 0.27 -19.44 0.33
N ASP A 63 -0.80 -18.99 -0.33
CA ASP A 63 -1.24 -19.51 -1.63
C ASP A 63 -0.77 -18.64 -2.81
N SER A 64 -0.11 -17.53 -2.54
CA SER A 64 0.32 -16.59 -3.57
C SER A 64 1.55 -17.10 -4.31
N PRO A 65 1.56 -17.05 -5.64
CA PRO A 65 2.79 -17.30 -6.41
C PRO A 65 3.88 -16.25 -6.16
N LEU A 66 3.52 -15.11 -5.58
CA LEU A 66 4.45 -14.02 -5.24
C LEU A 66 4.95 -14.10 -3.79
N ARG A 67 4.63 -15.16 -3.07
CA ARG A 67 4.96 -15.30 -1.65
C ARG A 67 6.45 -15.05 -1.36
N GLU A 68 7.34 -15.70 -2.09
CA GLU A 68 8.78 -15.55 -1.86
C GLU A 68 9.25 -14.11 -2.07
N LEU A 69 8.78 -13.47 -3.13
CA LEU A 69 9.11 -12.07 -3.40
C LEU A 69 8.58 -11.15 -2.28
N MET A 70 7.34 -11.34 -1.87
CA MET A 70 6.73 -10.51 -0.82
C MET A 70 7.46 -10.63 0.51
N LEU A 71 7.97 -11.81 0.84
CA LEU A 71 8.66 -12.09 2.10
C LEU A 71 10.18 -11.86 2.04
N SER A 72 10.76 -11.64 0.87
CA SER A 72 12.20 -11.47 0.69
C SER A 72 12.70 -10.08 1.08
N GLU A 73 11.87 -9.06 0.96
CA GLU A 73 12.22 -7.71 1.38
C GLU A 73 11.78 -7.49 2.82
N PRO A 74 12.68 -6.97 3.66
CA PRO A 74 12.29 -6.65 5.03
C PRO A 74 11.20 -5.59 4.99
N ALA A 75 9.98 -5.98 5.29
CA ALA A 75 8.98 -5.01 5.65
C ALA A 75 9.53 -4.19 6.81
N PRO A 76 9.36 -2.88 6.84
CA PRO A 76 9.63 -2.13 8.04
C PRO A 76 8.86 -2.79 9.18
N ASP A 77 9.34 -2.64 10.42
CA ASP A 77 8.84 -3.27 11.64
C ASP A 77 7.32 -3.19 11.80
N ILE A 78 6.60 -3.93 10.98
CA ILE A 78 5.16 -4.07 11.09
C ILE A 78 4.90 -5.28 11.98
N ALA A 79 4.61 -5.02 13.25
CA ALA A 79 4.30 -6.04 14.24
C ALA A 79 2.88 -6.63 14.07
N LEU A 80 2.41 -6.75 12.83
CA LEU A 80 1.10 -7.30 12.50
C LEU A 80 1.26 -8.56 11.65
N PRO A 81 0.42 -9.58 11.86
CA PRO A 81 0.45 -10.74 11.00
C PRO A 81 0.16 -10.39 9.54
N GLN A 82 0.91 -10.99 8.65
CA GLN A 82 0.71 -10.93 7.21
C GLN A 82 -0.58 -11.67 6.86
N LEU A 83 -1.39 -11.08 6.00
CA LEU A 83 -2.71 -11.61 5.69
C LEU A 83 -2.79 -12.14 4.25
N GLN A 84 -2.49 -11.28 3.29
CA GLN A 84 -2.75 -11.58 1.89
C GLN A 84 -1.88 -10.74 0.96
N VAL A 85 -1.80 -11.15 -0.29
CA VAL A 85 -1.14 -10.40 -1.36
C VAL A 85 -2.19 -9.72 -2.21
N ILE A 86 -2.05 -8.43 -2.39
CA ILE A 86 -2.84 -7.64 -3.34
C ILE A 86 -2.01 -7.51 -4.61
N ASP A 87 -2.50 -8.10 -5.67
CA ASP A 87 -1.84 -8.18 -6.98
C ASP A 87 -2.66 -7.37 -7.98
N VAL A 88 -2.09 -6.30 -8.52
CA VAL A 88 -2.79 -5.35 -9.37
C VAL A 88 -2.26 -5.42 -10.78
N ARG A 89 -3.13 -5.79 -11.72
CA ARG A 89 -2.89 -5.66 -13.14
C ARG A 89 -3.27 -4.26 -13.59
N ILE A 90 -2.32 -3.56 -14.18
CA ILE A 90 -2.46 -2.15 -14.57
C ILE A 90 -2.91 -2.06 -16.01
N ASP A 91 -4.02 -1.34 -16.24
CA ASP A 91 -4.57 -1.09 -17.57
C ASP A 91 -4.23 0.31 -18.08
N GLY A 92 -3.96 1.25 -17.19
CA GLY A 92 -3.61 2.61 -17.55
C GLY A 92 -2.92 3.35 -16.41
N THR A 93 -2.21 4.41 -16.78
CA THR A 93 -1.50 5.25 -15.82
C THR A 93 -1.73 6.72 -16.12
N GLN A 94 -1.64 7.54 -15.09
CA GLN A 94 -1.68 8.99 -15.22
C GLN A 94 -0.68 9.62 -14.26
N THR A 95 0.15 10.50 -14.75
CA THR A 95 1.09 11.26 -13.94
C THR A 95 0.72 12.72 -13.97
N SER A 96 0.66 13.34 -12.80
CA SER A 96 0.44 14.77 -12.63
C SER A 96 1.62 15.37 -11.87
N CYS A 97 1.85 16.67 -12.03
CA CYS A 97 2.85 17.34 -11.21
C CYS A 97 2.42 17.32 -9.73
N GLY A 98 3.40 17.20 -8.86
CA GLY A 98 3.16 17.17 -7.41
C GLY A 98 3.16 18.55 -6.76
N TYR A 99 2.98 19.63 -7.48
CA TYR A 99 3.08 21.00 -6.95
C TYR A 99 2.15 21.23 -5.75
N GLY A 100 0.95 20.67 -5.78
CA GLY A 100 -0.01 20.78 -4.68
C GLY A 100 0.28 19.87 -3.48
N VAL A 101 1.26 18.97 -3.57
CA VAL A 101 1.66 18.10 -2.46
C VAL A 101 2.71 18.84 -1.61
N PRO A 102 2.43 19.06 -0.32
CA PRO A 102 3.41 19.70 0.55
C PRO A 102 4.70 18.89 0.67
N VAL A 103 5.80 19.56 0.90
CA VAL A 103 7.08 18.92 1.22
C VAL A 103 7.10 18.55 2.69
N TYR A 104 7.37 17.29 3.00
CA TYR A 104 7.52 16.79 4.37
C TYR A 104 8.86 16.10 4.52
N ASP A 105 9.46 16.27 5.69
CA ASP A 105 10.63 15.49 6.12
C ASP A 105 10.16 14.25 6.88
N PHE A 106 10.79 13.12 6.59
CA PHE A 106 10.53 11.91 7.35
C PHE A 106 11.10 12.05 8.77
N VAL A 107 10.26 11.92 9.77
CA VAL A 107 10.66 12.00 11.18
C VAL A 107 10.79 10.59 11.77
N ALA A 108 9.75 9.77 11.68
CA ALA A 108 9.74 8.41 12.22
C ALA A 108 8.51 7.65 11.75
N GLN A 109 8.57 6.34 11.81
CA GLN A 109 7.38 5.50 11.72
C GLN A 109 6.60 5.57 13.05
N ARG A 110 5.28 5.45 12.99
CA ARG A 110 4.46 5.34 14.21
C ARG A 110 4.71 4.01 14.89
N THR A 111 4.79 4.02 16.20
CA THR A 111 4.83 2.80 17.00
C THR A 111 3.45 2.15 17.08
N VAL A 112 3.38 0.90 17.53
CA VAL A 112 2.10 0.19 17.70
C VAL A 112 1.17 0.93 18.66
N SER A 113 1.70 1.56 19.72
CA SER A 113 0.93 2.37 20.67
C SER A 113 0.32 3.64 20.06
N GLU A 114 0.89 4.13 18.96
CA GLU A 114 0.46 5.36 18.28
C GLU A 114 -0.53 5.09 17.13
N ARG A 115 -1.25 3.98 17.16
CA ARG A 115 -2.14 3.56 16.07
C ARG A 115 -3.42 4.39 15.92
N GLY A 116 -3.59 5.45 16.69
CA GLY A 116 -4.72 6.37 16.54
C GLY A 116 -6.10 5.75 16.82
N ARG A 117 -6.19 4.85 17.76
CA ARG A 117 -7.44 4.17 18.13
C ARG A 117 -8.23 4.82 19.25
N CYS A 118 -7.77 5.93 19.76
CA CYS A 118 -8.41 6.62 20.89
C CYS A 118 -9.90 6.92 20.61
N TYR A 119 -10.27 7.21 19.37
CA TYR A 119 -11.66 7.43 19.01
C TYR A 119 -12.56 6.19 19.19
N LYS A 120 -11.99 4.99 19.13
CA LYS A 120 -12.74 3.74 19.36
C LYS A 120 -12.97 3.49 20.85
N GLU A 121 -12.03 3.90 21.66
CA GLU A 121 -12.14 3.79 23.12
C GLU A 121 -13.21 4.73 23.66
N VAL A 122 -13.32 5.93 23.10
CA VAL A 122 -14.36 6.91 23.47
C VAL A 122 -15.75 6.45 23.10
N LEU A 123 -15.90 5.68 22.02
CA LEU A 123 -17.19 5.20 21.53
C LEU A 123 -17.59 3.82 22.09
N ALA A 124 -16.69 3.19 22.75
CA ALA A 124 -16.95 1.91 23.42
C ALA A 124 -17.51 2.14 24.82
#